data_b6868020ff3e9bd3ec88d35eb769a5df
#
_entry.id   b6868020ff3e9bd3ec88d35eb769a5df
#
_cell.length_a   1.000
_cell.length_b   1.000
_cell.length_c   1.000
_cell.angle_alpha   90.00
_cell.angle_beta   90.00
_cell.angle_gamma   90.00
#
_symmetry.space_group_name_H-M   'P 1'
#
loop_
_entity.id
_entity.type
_entity.pdbx_description
1 polymer ?
#
loop_
_entity_poly.entity_id
_entity_poly.type
_entity_poly.pdbx_seq_one_letter_code
_entity_poly.pdbx_strand_id
1 'polypeptide(L)'
;MTVHFIGAGPGAADLITVRGRDILARCPVCMYAGSLVPPELLAHCPPGARLIDSAPLTLDQIESHYLEAHGAGLEVARLHSGDLSIYSALAEQLRRLERHGIPYTLTPGVPAFAAAAAVLGRELTVPGLAQSVVLTRMPGRASRMPERERLTTFAASGATLAIHLAIQALDAIVEELTPLYGADCPVAAVMRASWPDERVLRGTLGDIRAKLALEPMERTALVFVGRCLEAENFEESALYSTEYRRRFRDANAR
;
A
#
# COMPACT_ATOMS: atom_id res chain seq x y z
N MET A 1 11.83 -21.47 16.84
CA MET A 1 11.81 -20.83 15.51
C MET A 1 10.51 -20.07 15.36
N THR A 2 10.57 -18.86 14.83
CA THR A 2 9.40 -17.99 14.57
C THR A 2 9.52 -17.40 13.16
N VAL A 3 8.40 -17.28 12.43
CA VAL A 3 8.32 -16.54 11.17
C VAL A 3 7.85 -15.12 11.47
N HIS A 4 8.67 -14.13 11.13
CA HIS A 4 8.37 -12.73 11.33
C HIS A 4 7.93 -12.11 10.00
N PHE A 5 6.63 -11.89 9.83
CA PHE A 5 6.10 -11.13 8.70
C PHE A 5 6.31 -9.65 8.92
N ILE A 6 6.95 -8.99 7.98
CA ILE A 6 7.38 -7.58 8.10
C ILE A 6 6.92 -6.84 6.84
N GLY A 7 6.17 -5.75 7.03
CA GLY A 7 5.92 -4.77 5.98
C GLY A 7 7.21 -4.04 5.65
N ALA A 8 7.71 -4.25 4.44
CA ALA A 8 9.00 -3.73 3.96
C ALA A 8 8.95 -2.24 3.56
N GLY A 9 7.78 -1.63 3.62
CA GLY A 9 7.57 -0.28 3.10
C GLY A 9 7.32 -0.23 1.60
N PRO A 10 7.04 0.97 1.06
CA PRO A 10 6.57 1.17 -0.32
C PRO A 10 7.69 1.11 -1.36
N GLY A 11 8.95 1.28 -0.93
CA GLY A 11 10.08 1.36 -1.85
C GLY A 11 11.38 1.74 -1.15
N ALA A 12 11.53 3.00 -0.75
CA ALA A 12 12.76 3.46 -0.09
C ALA A 12 13.05 2.64 1.18
N ALA A 13 14.29 2.21 1.34
CA ALA A 13 14.70 1.31 2.42
C ALA A 13 14.57 1.94 3.83
N ASP A 14 14.63 3.26 3.94
CA ASP A 14 14.45 4.02 5.17
C ASP A 14 12.98 4.14 5.61
N LEU A 15 12.04 3.73 4.76
CA LEU A 15 10.60 3.64 5.11
C LEU A 15 10.22 2.30 5.76
N ILE A 16 11.15 1.43 6.04
CA ILE A 16 10.92 0.30 6.94
C ILE A 16 10.73 0.81 8.36
N THR A 17 9.85 0.17 9.12
CA THR A 17 9.74 0.49 10.54
C THR A 17 11.00 0.07 11.30
N VAL A 18 11.36 0.82 12.34
CA VAL A 18 12.51 0.47 13.23
C VAL A 18 12.39 -0.97 13.73
N ARG A 19 11.18 -1.38 14.17
CA ARG A 19 10.93 -2.77 14.60
C ARG A 19 11.20 -3.77 13.48
N GLY A 20 10.75 -3.49 12.26
CA GLY A 20 10.95 -4.36 11.10
C GLY A 20 12.43 -4.56 10.80
N ARG A 21 13.20 -3.47 10.78
CA ARG A 21 14.64 -3.47 10.58
C ARG A 21 15.37 -4.28 11.67
N ASP A 22 15.02 -4.07 12.94
CA ASP A 22 15.69 -4.72 14.07
C ASP A 22 15.39 -6.22 14.12
N ILE A 23 14.21 -6.66 13.66
CA ILE A 23 13.90 -8.07 13.48
C ILE A 23 14.68 -8.65 12.30
N LEU A 24 14.70 -7.95 11.15
CA LEU A 24 15.42 -8.38 9.95
C LEU A 24 16.91 -8.60 10.26
N ALA A 25 17.53 -7.70 11.02
CA ALA A 25 18.96 -7.72 11.36
C ALA A 25 19.39 -8.94 12.21
N ARG A 26 18.46 -9.70 12.77
CA ARG A 26 18.78 -10.90 13.58
C ARG A 26 18.35 -12.22 12.95
N CYS A 27 17.53 -12.19 11.87
CA CYS A 27 17.02 -13.41 11.26
C CYS A 27 18.04 -14.02 10.29
N PRO A 28 18.47 -15.26 10.51
CA PRO A 28 19.42 -15.96 9.62
C PRO A 28 18.82 -16.34 8.27
N VAL A 29 17.49 -16.28 8.13
CA VAL A 29 16.79 -16.53 6.86
C VAL A 29 15.92 -15.31 6.57
N CYS A 30 16.04 -14.78 5.35
CA CYS A 30 15.17 -13.70 4.85
C CYS A 30 14.51 -14.15 3.56
N MET A 31 13.18 -14.17 3.54
CA MET A 31 12.37 -14.39 2.34
C MET A 31 11.70 -13.09 1.94
N TYR A 32 11.82 -12.67 0.68
CA TYR A 32 11.34 -11.37 0.20
C TYR A 32 10.57 -11.49 -1.12
N ALA A 33 9.81 -10.46 -1.48
CA ALA A 33 8.90 -10.46 -2.62
C ALA A 33 9.57 -9.92 -3.90
N GLY A 34 10.70 -10.49 -4.31
CA GLY A 34 11.37 -10.17 -5.57
C GLY A 34 11.66 -8.67 -5.75
N SER A 35 11.39 -8.16 -6.95
CA SER A 35 11.64 -6.76 -7.34
C SER A 35 10.77 -5.70 -6.62
N LEU A 36 9.86 -6.13 -5.73
CA LEU A 36 9.06 -5.21 -4.91
C LEU A 36 9.73 -4.85 -3.58
N VAL A 37 10.90 -5.45 -3.28
CA VAL A 37 11.73 -5.15 -2.10
C VAL A 37 13.08 -4.67 -2.58
N PRO A 38 13.53 -3.46 -2.23
CA PRO A 38 14.80 -2.92 -2.72
C PRO A 38 15.99 -3.69 -2.14
N PRO A 39 17.08 -3.88 -2.91
CA PRO A 39 18.29 -4.56 -2.44
C PRO A 39 18.91 -3.91 -1.21
N GLU A 40 18.81 -2.60 -1.08
CA GLU A 40 19.32 -1.81 0.05
C GLU A 40 18.68 -2.27 1.38
N LEU A 41 17.43 -2.71 1.33
CA LEU A 41 16.75 -3.25 2.51
C LEU A 41 17.34 -4.58 2.95
N LEU A 42 17.75 -5.42 1.99
CA LEU A 42 18.38 -6.71 2.28
C LEU A 42 19.76 -6.58 2.91
N ALA A 43 20.40 -5.42 2.76
CA ALA A 43 21.67 -5.11 3.44
C ALA A 43 21.55 -5.05 4.98
N HIS A 44 20.33 -4.95 5.52
CA HIS A 44 20.10 -5.06 6.97
C HIS A 44 20.11 -6.51 7.48
N CYS A 45 20.10 -7.52 6.62
CA CYS A 45 20.24 -8.91 7.04
C CYS A 45 21.61 -9.17 7.66
N PRO A 46 21.74 -10.09 8.63
CA PRO A 46 23.04 -10.42 9.20
C PRO A 46 23.97 -11.04 8.15
N PRO A 47 25.30 -10.91 8.31
CA PRO A 47 26.26 -11.53 7.40
C PRO A 47 26.00 -13.04 7.30
N GLY A 48 25.96 -13.57 6.06
CA GLY A 48 25.72 -14.98 5.81
C GLY A 48 24.23 -15.41 5.89
N ALA A 49 23.30 -14.48 6.04
CA ALA A 49 21.88 -14.77 5.99
C ALA A 49 21.49 -15.42 4.64
N ARG A 50 20.65 -16.44 4.68
CA ARG A 50 20.07 -17.06 3.50
C ARG A 50 18.96 -16.19 2.94
N LEU A 51 19.18 -15.60 1.76
CA LEU A 51 18.19 -14.77 1.07
C LEU A 51 17.39 -15.63 0.09
N ILE A 52 16.06 -15.58 0.16
CA ILE A 52 15.14 -16.37 -0.67
C ILE A 52 14.20 -15.41 -1.39
N ASP A 53 14.34 -15.33 -2.71
CA ASP A 53 13.37 -14.64 -3.54
C ASP A 53 12.12 -15.50 -3.72
N SER A 54 10.97 -15.01 -3.26
CA SER A 54 9.70 -15.72 -3.35
C SER A 54 8.92 -15.42 -4.63
N ALA A 55 9.39 -14.51 -5.50
CA ALA A 55 8.68 -14.18 -6.73
C ALA A 55 8.42 -15.38 -7.66
N PRO A 56 9.39 -16.32 -7.86
CA PRO A 56 9.16 -17.49 -8.68
C PRO A 56 8.48 -18.66 -7.92
N LEU A 57 8.27 -18.56 -6.61
CA LEU A 57 7.83 -19.67 -5.77
C LEU A 57 6.32 -19.80 -5.72
N THR A 58 5.85 -21.03 -5.73
CA THR A 58 4.47 -21.38 -5.34
C THR A 58 4.29 -21.31 -3.83
N LEU A 59 3.05 -21.26 -3.37
CA LEU A 59 2.75 -21.26 -1.93
C LEU A 59 3.26 -22.55 -1.23
N ASP A 60 3.25 -23.69 -1.92
CA ASP A 60 3.78 -24.94 -1.39
C ASP A 60 5.31 -24.91 -1.24
N GLN A 61 6.01 -24.28 -2.17
CA GLN A 61 7.45 -24.07 -2.07
C GLN A 61 7.82 -23.10 -0.94
N ILE A 62 7.03 -22.03 -0.76
CA ILE A 62 7.18 -21.12 0.38
C ILE A 62 7.00 -21.86 1.71
N GLU A 63 5.96 -22.70 1.81
CA GLU A 63 5.71 -23.55 2.98
C GLU A 63 6.88 -24.49 3.26
N SER A 64 7.44 -25.13 2.22
CA SER A 64 8.60 -26.01 2.35
C SER A 64 9.81 -25.30 2.96
N HIS A 65 10.07 -24.04 2.57
CA HIS A 65 11.14 -23.24 3.18
C HIS A 65 10.88 -22.91 4.65
N TYR A 66 9.61 -22.67 5.05
CA TYR A 66 9.28 -22.48 6.47
C TYR A 66 9.49 -23.76 7.28
N LEU A 67 9.12 -24.93 6.73
CA LEU A 67 9.31 -26.22 7.39
C LEU A 67 10.81 -26.56 7.54
N GLU A 68 11.60 -26.31 6.50
CA GLU A 68 13.06 -26.49 6.55
C GLU A 68 13.69 -25.61 7.64
N ALA A 69 13.36 -24.31 7.67
CA ALA A 69 13.85 -23.39 8.69
C ALA A 69 13.37 -23.80 10.09
N HIS A 70 12.13 -24.29 10.22
CA HIS A 70 11.58 -24.77 11.48
C HIS A 70 12.36 -25.98 12.00
N GLY A 71 12.63 -26.96 11.14
CA GLY A 71 13.42 -28.14 11.49
C GLY A 71 14.86 -27.82 11.91
N ALA A 72 15.43 -26.76 11.34
CA ALA A 72 16.75 -26.26 11.69
C ALA A 72 16.76 -25.27 12.88
N GLY A 73 15.61 -24.90 13.45
CA GLY A 73 15.50 -23.96 14.55
C GLY A 73 15.81 -22.49 14.17
N LEU A 74 15.80 -22.15 12.86
CA LEU A 74 16.21 -20.85 12.32
C LEU A 74 15.03 -19.88 12.22
N GLU A 75 15.15 -18.68 12.76
CA GLU A 75 14.15 -17.60 12.58
C GLU A 75 14.13 -17.09 11.15
N VAL A 76 12.93 -16.77 10.66
CA VAL A 76 12.69 -16.30 9.29
C VAL A 76 12.10 -14.90 9.32
N ALA A 77 12.74 -13.95 8.64
CA ALA A 77 12.14 -12.69 8.27
C ALA A 77 11.43 -12.85 6.92
N ARG A 78 10.11 -12.61 6.88
CA ARG A 78 9.31 -12.62 5.66
C ARG A 78 8.91 -11.19 5.29
N LEU A 79 9.60 -10.60 4.31
CA LEU A 79 9.33 -9.25 3.83
C LEU A 79 8.20 -9.24 2.80
N HIS A 80 7.23 -8.37 3.02
CA HIS A 80 6.16 -8.06 2.07
C HIS A 80 6.24 -6.59 1.66
N SER A 81 6.07 -6.27 0.39
CA SER A 81 6.03 -4.89 -0.09
C SER A 81 4.90 -4.10 0.58
N GLY A 82 5.16 -2.86 0.93
CA GLY A 82 4.20 -1.99 1.60
C GLY A 82 3.89 -2.44 3.03
N ASP A 83 2.62 -2.72 3.28
CA ASP A 83 2.07 -3.17 4.55
C ASP A 83 1.42 -4.56 4.42
N LEU A 84 1.29 -5.26 5.53
CA LEU A 84 0.75 -6.63 5.57
C LEU A 84 -0.77 -6.70 5.41
N SER A 85 -1.48 -5.61 5.68
CA SER A 85 -2.95 -5.60 5.82
C SER A 85 -3.69 -5.58 4.49
N ILE A 86 -3.02 -5.21 3.36
CA ILE A 86 -3.68 -4.97 2.08
C ILE A 86 -2.94 -5.71 0.95
N TYR A 87 -3.64 -6.61 0.25
CA TYR A 87 -3.17 -7.32 -0.95
C TYR A 87 -1.83 -8.04 -0.82
N SER A 88 -1.48 -8.50 0.37
CA SER A 88 -0.18 -9.07 0.70
C SER A 88 -0.11 -10.60 0.59
N ALA A 89 -1.21 -11.28 0.30
CA ALA A 89 -1.29 -12.75 0.33
C ALA A 89 -0.80 -13.35 1.67
N LEU A 90 -1.10 -12.65 2.78
CA LEU A 90 -0.68 -13.03 4.12
C LEU A 90 -1.52 -14.18 4.69
N ALA A 91 -2.84 -14.08 4.54
CA ALA A 91 -3.79 -14.98 5.22
C ALA A 91 -3.57 -16.47 4.89
N GLU A 92 -3.25 -16.80 3.65
CA GLU A 92 -2.96 -18.15 3.23
C GLU A 92 -1.64 -18.67 3.82
N GLN A 93 -0.63 -17.83 4.00
CA GLN A 93 0.63 -18.21 4.63
C GLN A 93 0.44 -18.44 6.13
N LEU A 94 -0.29 -17.58 6.83
CA LEU A 94 -0.60 -17.75 8.26
C LEU A 94 -1.35 -19.08 8.50
N ARG A 95 -2.39 -19.37 7.72
CA ARG A 95 -3.14 -20.60 7.82
C ARG A 95 -2.27 -21.85 7.63
N ARG A 96 -1.22 -21.78 6.79
CA ARG A 96 -0.26 -22.87 6.61
C ARG A 96 0.65 -23.03 7.83
N LEU A 97 1.17 -21.94 8.38
CA LEU A 97 1.97 -21.98 9.59
C LEU A 97 1.18 -22.53 10.78
N GLU A 98 -0.08 -22.12 10.93
CA GLU A 98 -0.98 -22.61 11.98
C GLU A 98 -1.19 -24.12 11.90
N ARG A 99 -1.36 -24.71 10.70
CA ARG A 99 -1.46 -26.16 10.51
C ARG A 99 -0.24 -26.92 11.00
N HIS A 100 0.92 -26.30 10.96
CA HIS A 100 2.20 -26.91 11.39
C HIS A 100 2.60 -26.48 12.82
N GLY A 101 1.77 -25.71 13.51
CA GLY A 101 2.09 -25.20 14.86
C GLY A 101 3.32 -24.26 14.88
N ILE A 102 3.65 -23.63 13.74
CA ILE A 102 4.79 -22.73 13.64
C ILE A 102 4.37 -21.33 14.11
N PRO A 103 5.00 -20.78 15.17
CA PRO A 103 4.68 -19.45 15.66
C PRO A 103 5.10 -18.36 14.66
N TYR A 104 4.32 -17.26 14.64
CA TYR A 104 4.62 -16.11 13.81
C TYR A 104 4.38 -14.80 14.54
N THR A 105 4.95 -13.71 14.02
CA THR A 105 4.68 -12.33 14.43
C THR A 105 4.38 -11.46 13.22
N LEU A 106 3.63 -10.39 13.43
CA LEU A 106 3.28 -9.41 12.40
C LEU A 106 3.84 -8.04 12.77
N THR A 107 4.58 -7.43 11.86
CA THR A 107 5.09 -6.07 12.00
C THR A 107 4.57 -5.22 10.85
N PRO A 108 3.80 -4.14 11.11
CA PRO A 108 3.25 -3.30 10.05
C PRO A 108 4.35 -2.58 9.28
N GLY A 109 4.01 -2.17 8.05
CA GLY A 109 4.85 -1.33 7.20
C GLY A 109 4.15 -0.04 6.79
N VAL A 110 4.80 0.77 5.96
CA VAL A 110 4.19 1.94 5.33
C VAL A 110 3.50 1.48 4.04
N PRO A 111 2.16 1.60 3.94
CA PRO A 111 1.46 1.13 2.74
C PRO A 111 1.66 2.08 1.55
N ALA A 112 1.59 1.52 0.34
CA ALA A 112 1.84 2.26 -0.89
C ALA A 112 0.92 3.49 -1.06
N PHE A 113 -0.34 3.43 -0.62
CA PHE A 113 -1.27 4.57 -0.73
C PHE A 113 -0.84 5.75 0.14
N ALA A 114 -0.29 5.51 1.34
CA ALA A 114 0.18 6.57 2.21
C ALA A 114 1.45 7.23 1.65
N ALA A 115 2.38 6.43 1.13
CA ALA A 115 3.57 6.95 0.45
C ALA A 115 3.19 7.76 -0.79
N ALA A 116 2.28 7.26 -1.61
CA ALA A 116 1.82 7.97 -2.80
C ALA A 116 1.08 9.28 -2.46
N ALA A 117 0.30 9.32 -1.38
CA ALA A 117 -0.32 10.56 -0.88
C ALA A 117 0.74 11.57 -0.44
N ALA A 118 1.80 11.13 0.23
CA ALA A 118 2.94 11.98 0.61
C ALA A 118 3.68 12.54 -0.63
N VAL A 119 3.93 11.71 -1.64
CA VAL A 119 4.50 12.13 -2.93
C VAL A 119 3.61 13.16 -3.63
N LEU A 120 2.30 13.00 -3.57
CA LEU A 120 1.35 13.96 -4.10
C LEU A 120 1.28 15.26 -3.29
N GLY A 121 1.78 15.26 -2.05
CA GLY A 121 1.61 16.37 -1.11
C GLY A 121 0.14 16.60 -0.76
N ARG A 122 -0.65 15.52 -0.63
CA ARG A 122 -2.10 15.59 -0.42
C ARG A 122 -2.56 14.78 0.77
N GLU A 123 -3.43 15.38 1.57
CA GLU A 123 -4.29 14.66 2.50
C GLU A 123 -5.47 14.08 1.71
N LEU A 124 -5.81 12.82 1.96
CA LEU A 124 -6.87 12.12 1.24
C LEU A 124 -8.26 12.36 1.85
N THR A 125 -8.32 13.03 2.99
CA THR A 125 -9.55 13.40 3.71
C THR A 125 -9.52 14.89 4.01
N VAL A 126 -10.36 15.67 3.31
CA VAL A 126 -10.43 17.12 3.45
C VAL A 126 -11.85 17.53 3.84
N PRO A 127 -12.04 18.38 4.87
CA PRO A 127 -13.36 18.85 5.28
C PRO A 127 -14.17 19.44 4.11
N GLY A 128 -15.44 19.09 4.05
CA GLY A 128 -16.34 19.55 2.97
C GLY A 128 -16.16 18.86 1.61
N LEU A 129 -15.04 18.13 1.36
CA LEU A 129 -14.77 17.46 0.09
C LEU A 129 -14.93 15.94 0.19
N ALA A 130 -14.18 15.29 1.06
CA ALA A 130 -14.33 13.86 1.38
C ALA A 130 -13.75 13.57 2.75
N GLN A 131 -14.43 12.74 3.53
CA GLN A 131 -14.00 12.30 4.87
C GLN A 131 -13.76 10.79 4.91
N SER A 132 -13.78 10.13 3.75
CA SER A 132 -13.59 8.70 3.61
C SER A 132 -12.60 8.39 2.49
N VAL A 133 -11.77 7.38 2.70
CA VAL A 133 -10.88 6.82 1.70
C VAL A 133 -11.25 5.37 1.48
N VAL A 134 -11.53 5.01 0.24
CA VAL A 134 -11.79 3.61 -0.14
C VAL A 134 -10.53 3.03 -0.76
N LEU A 135 -9.97 2.03 -0.10
CA LEU A 135 -8.88 1.22 -0.64
C LEU A 135 -9.50 0.05 -1.40
N THR A 136 -9.35 0.05 -2.71
CA THR A 136 -9.91 -0.99 -3.57
C THR A 136 -8.92 -1.36 -4.67
N ARG A 137 -9.31 -2.28 -5.55
CA ARG A 137 -8.53 -2.67 -6.72
C ARG A 137 -9.44 -2.95 -7.92
N MET A 138 -8.86 -3.02 -9.10
CA MET A 138 -9.58 -3.53 -10.26
C MET A 138 -9.57 -5.07 -10.28
N PRO A 139 -10.60 -5.71 -10.87
CA PRO A 139 -10.60 -7.15 -11.11
C PRO A 139 -9.34 -7.57 -11.88
N GLY A 140 -8.70 -8.64 -11.46
CA GLY A 140 -7.50 -9.17 -12.10
C GLY A 140 -7.59 -10.68 -12.32
N ARG A 141 -6.61 -11.23 -13.05
CA ARG A 141 -6.56 -12.67 -13.35
C ARG A 141 -6.37 -13.52 -12.08
N ALA A 142 -5.66 -13.00 -11.08
CA ALA A 142 -5.30 -13.74 -9.87
C ALA A 142 -6.47 -13.92 -8.89
N SER A 143 -7.41 -12.98 -8.86
CA SER A 143 -8.57 -13.06 -7.96
C SER A 143 -9.76 -12.25 -8.48
N ARG A 144 -10.95 -12.81 -8.32
CA ARG A 144 -12.21 -12.14 -8.64
C ARG A 144 -12.52 -11.07 -7.59
N MET A 145 -13.25 -10.03 -8.00
CA MET A 145 -13.88 -9.10 -7.06
C MET A 145 -15.25 -9.63 -6.64
N PRO A 146 -15.63 -9.49 -5.36
CA PRO A 146 -17.00 -9.72 -4.93
C PRO A 146 -17.96 -8.83 -5.73
N GLU A 147 -19.14 -9.36 -6.07
CA GLU A 147 -20.08 -8.66 -6.95
C GLU A 147 -20.54 -7.30 -6.39
N ARG A 148 -20.62 -7.17 -5.07
CA ARG A 148 -21.01 -5.94 -4.37
C ARG A 148 -19.88 -4.92 -4.25
N GLU A 149 -18.63 -5.30 -4.54
CA GLU A 149 -17.44 -4.44 -4.46
C GLU A 149 -17.06 -3.84 -5.82
N ARG A 150 -18.07 -3.51 -6.62
CA ARG A 150 -17.86 -2.80 -7.89
C ARG A 150 -17.39 -1.38 -7.63
N LEU A 151 -16.55 -0.87 -8.49
CA LEU A 151 -16.00 0.49 -8.38
C LEU A 151 -17.11 1.54 -8.30
N THR A 152 -18.17 1.38 -9.07
CA THR A 152 -19.36 2.24 -9.08
C THR A 152 -20.10 2.26 -7.73
N THR A 153 -20.11 1.14 -6.98
CA THR A 153 -20.71 1.07 -5.64
C THR A 153 -19.99 2.00 -4.66
N PHE A 154 -18.66 1.97 -4.67
CA PHE A 154 -17.85 2.84 -3.81
C PHE A 154 -17.89 4.30 -4.27
N ALA A 155 -17.91 4.52 -5.56
CA ALA A 155 -17.96 5.83 -6.18
C ALA A 155 -19.24 6.62 -5.84
N ALA A 156 -20.37 5.94 -5.62
CA ALA A 156 -21.63 6.57 -5.23
C ALA A 156 -21.55 7.34 -3.90
N SER A 157 -20.55 7.08 -3.06
CA SER A 157 -20.30 7.80 -1.82
C SER A 157 -19.60 9.15 -2.00
N GLY A 158 -18.96 9.43 -3.14
CA GLY A 158 -18.11 10.59 -3.36
C GLY A 158 -16.77 10.55 -2.60
N ALA A 159 -16.41 9.41 -1.98
CA ALA A 159 -15.18 9.24 -1.23
C ALA A 159 -13.92 9.35 -2.12
N THR A 160 -12.78 9.66 -1.54
CA THR A 160 -11.50 9.50 -2.24
C THR A 160 -11.22 8.02 -2.48
N LEU A 161 -10.97 7.64 -3.73
CA LEU A 161 -10.65 6.27 -4.10
C LEU A 161 -9.14 6.12 -4.27
N ALA A 162 -8.54 5.10 -3.65
CA ALA A 162 -7.18 4.65 -3.88
C ALA A 162 -7.24 3.24 -4.49
N ILE A 163 -7.03 3.16 -5.81
CA ILE A 163 -7.30 1.97 -6.61
C ILE A 163 -5.98 1.26 -6.92
N HIS A 164 -5.77 0.13 -6.28
CA HIS A 164 -4.59 -0.71 -6.44
C HIS A 164 -4.68 -1.59 -7.70
N LEU A 165 -3.52 -2.01 -8.24
CA LEU A 165 -3.43 -2.94 -9.39
C LEU A 165 -4.26 -2.47 -10.60
N ALA A 166 -4.32 -1.17 -10.83
CA ALA A 166 -5.36 -0.51 -11.61
C ALA A 166 -4.87 0.14 -12.92
N ILE A 167 -3.57 0.41 -13.05
CA ILE A 167 -3.06 1.25 -14.15
C ILE A 167 -3.40 0.68 -15.55
N GLN A 168 -3.37 -0.64 -15.73
CA GLN A 168 -3.74 -1.27 -16.99
C GLN A 168 -5.25 -1.28 -17.27
N ALA A 169 -6.06 -0.96 -16.27
CA ALA A 169 -7.52 -0.86 -16.36
C ALA A 169 -7.99 0.59 -16.31
N LEU A 170 -7.12 1.57 -16.57
CA LEU A 170 -7.46 3.00 -16.46
C LEU A 170 -8.64 3.38 -17.35
N ASP A 171 -8.78 2.77 -18.53
CA ASP A 171 -9.92 3.02 -19.41
C ASP A 171 -11.25 2.65 -18.74
N ALA A 172 -11.33 1.48 -18.14
CA ALA A 172 -12.53 1.04 -17.42
C ALA A 172 -12.80 1.93 -16.19
N ILE A 173 -11.75 2.34 -15.46
CA ILE A 173 -11.89 3.27 -14.33
C ILE A 173 -12.52 4.58 -14.77
N VAL A 174 -12.03 5.16 -15.86
CA VAL A 174 -12.58 6.42 -16.39
C VAL A 174 -14.03 6.25 -16.84
N GLU A 175 -14.36 5.16 -17.53
CA GLU A 175 -15.72 4.87 -17.98
C GLU A 175 -16.71 4.71 -16.82
N GLU A 176 -16.31 3.96 -15.79
CA GLU A 176 -17.16 3.70 -14.63
C GLU A 176 -17.31 4.92 -13.71
N LEU A 177 -16.27 5.75 -13.59
CA LEU A 177 -16.26 6.84 -12.61
C LEU A 177 -16.74 8.19 -13.18
N THR A 178 -16.55 8.47 -14.46
CA THR A 178 -16.94 9.76 -15.05
C THR A 178 -18.42 10.10 -14.84
N PRO A 179 -19.39 9.17 -14.95
CA PRO A 179 -20.79 9.48 -14.68
C PRO A 179 -21.10 9.88 -13.23
N LEU A 180 -20.25 9.49 -12.28
CA LEU A 180 -20.46 9.71 -10.84
C LEU A 180 -19.66 10.88 -10.28
N TYR A 181 -18.42 11.06 -10.73
CA TYR A 181 -17.52 12.11 -10.24
C TYR A 181 -17.46 13.33 -11.13
N GLY A 182 -17.87 13.22 -12.41
CA GLY A 182 -17.69 14.25 -13.44
C GLY A 182 -16.33 14.13 -14.14
N ALA A 183 -16.28 14.59 -15.41
CA ALA A 183 -15.06 14.54 -16.22
C ALA A 183 -13.94 15.45 -15.67
N ASP A 184 -14.28 16.46 -14.89
CA ASP A 184 -13.39 17.41 -14.23
C ASP A 184 -12.81 16.89 -12.90
N CYS A 185 -13.24 15.71 -12.43
CA CYS A 185 -12.74 15.16 -11.17
C CYS A 185 -11.24 14.82 -11.27
N PRO A 186 -10.43 15.28 -10.30
CA PRO A 186 -8.99 15.02 -10.28
C PRO A 186 -8.64 13.54 -10.19
N VAL A 187 -7.61 13.16 -10.95
CA VAL A 187 -7.00 11.83 -10.96
C VAL A 187 -5.49 11.97 -10.85
N ALA A 188 -4.88 11.12 -10.06
CA ALA A 188 -3.43 10.98 -10.01
C ALA A 188 -3.02 9.51 -10.09
N ALA A 189 -2.04 9.19 -10.95
CA ALA A 189 -1.36 7.90 -10.95
C ALA A 189 0.06 8.09 -10.40
N VAL A 190 0.42 7.33 -9.37
CA VAL A 190 1.75 7.34 -8.77
C VAL A 190 2.38 5.98 -8.95
N MET A 191 3.41 5.91 -9.78
CA MET A 191 4.19 4.71 -10.04
C MET A 191 5.41 4.69 -9.12
N ARG A 192 5.63 3.57 -8.44
CA ARG A 192 6.81 3.30 -7.63
C ARG A 192 7.11 4.42 -6.62
N ALA A 193 6.09 4.83 -5.85
CA ALA A 193 6.23 5.85 -4.80
C ALA A 193 7.43 5.54 -3.89
N SER A 194 8.27 6.53 -3.63
CA SER A 194 9.52 6.49 -2.87
C SER A 194 10.71 5.74 -3.51
N TRP A 195 10.56 5.17 -4.70
CA TRP A 195 11.68 4.58 -5.43
C TRP A 195 12.44 5.65 -6.23
N PRO A 196 13.73 5.39 -6.63
CA PRO A 196 14.49 6.36 -7.43
C PRO A 196 13.88 6.69 -8.81
N ASP A 197 13.07 5.78 -9.35
CA ASP A 197 12.35 5.92 -10.62
C ASP A 197 10.85 6.22 -10.41
N GLU A 198 10.51 6.87 -9.29
CA GLU A 198 9.17 7.37 -9.01
C GLU A 198 8.64 8.27 -10.12
N ARG A 199 7.39 8.08 -10.51
CA ARG A 199 6.72 8.91 -11.50
C ARG A 199 5.30 9.26 -11.05
N VAL A 200 4.90 10.50 -11.32
CA VAL A 200 3.56 11.02 -11.00
C VAL A 200 2.91 11.54 -12.27
N LEU A 201 1.73 11.06 -12.57
CA LEU A 201 0.87 11.58 -13.63
C LEU A 201 -0.39 12.20 -12.99
N ARG A 202 -0.66 13.47 -13.29
CA ARG A 202 -1.82 14.20 -12.77
C ARG A 202 -2.73 14.61 -13.92
N GLY A 203 -4.03 14.54 -13.68
CA GLY A 203 -5.05 14.96 -14.64
C GLY A 203 -6.44 14.92 -14.04
N THR A 204 -7.42 14.87 -14.92
CA THR A 204 -8.83 14.67 -14.59
C THR A 204 -9.34 13.38 -15.24
N LEU A 205 -10.52 12.91 -14.85
CA LEU A 205 -11.16 11.78 -15.53
C LEU A 205 -11.33 12.04 -17.04
N GLY A 206 -11.42 13.32 -17.45
CA GLY A 206 -11.56 13.69 -18.87
C GLY A 206 -10.27 13.62 -19.67
N ASP A 207 -9.09 13.77 -19.06
CA ASP A 207 -7.82 13.89 -19.80
C ASP A 207 -6.73 12.85 -19.42
N ILE A 208 -6.89 12.13 -18.32
CA ILE A 208 -5.87 11.22 -17.80
C ILE A 208 -5.48 10.11 -18.79
N ARG A 209 -6.41 9.65 -19.65
CA ARG A 209 -6.13 8.65 -20.68
C ARG A 209 -5.12 9.17 -21.70
N ALA A 210 -5.36 10.39 -22.21
CA ALA A 210 -4.48 11.02 -23.18
C ALA A 210 -3.08 11.27 -22.59
N LYS A 211 -3.02 11.69 -21.32
CA LYS A 211 -1.76 11.88 -20.60
C LYS A 211 -1.00 10.57 -20.40
N LEU A 212 -1.69 9.49 -20.01
CA LEU A 212 -1.07 8.17 -19.86
C LEU A 212 -0.54 7.62 -21.20
N ALA A 213 -1.19 7.92 -22.32
CA ALA A 213 -0.72 7.53 -23.64
C ALA A 213 0.60 8.22 -24.03
N LEU A 214 0.81 9.47 -23.56
CA LEU A 214 2.06 10.21 -23.77
C LEU A 214 3.18 9.78 -22.80
N GLU A 215 2.80 9.40 -21.59
CA GLU A 215 3.71 8.98 -20.53
C GLU A 215 3.32 7.60 -19.96
N PRO A 216 3.55 6.50 -20.70
CA PRO A 216 3.07 5.18 -20.32
C PRO A 216 3.60 4.70 -18.97
N MET A 217 2.71 4.13 -18.16
CA MET A 217 3.00 3.40 -16.92
C MET A 217 2.42 2.00 -17.03
N GLU A 218 3.24 0.96 -16.93
CA GLU A 218 2.79 -0.40 -17.19
C GLU A 218 2.35 -1.16 -15.93
N ARG A 219 3.02 -0.91 -14.81
CA ARG A 219 2.81 -1.65 -13.55
C ARG A 219 3.29 -0.86 -12.33
N THR A 220 2.99 -1.40 -11.14
CA THR A 220 3.44 -0.84 -9.84
C THR A 220 3.00 0.61 -9.65
N ALA A 221 1.81 0.94 -10.16
CA ALA A 221 1.20 2.25 -10.02
C ALA A 221 -0.13 2.15 -9.26
N LEU A 222 -0.37 3.15 -8.42
CA LEU A 222 -1.61 3.36 -7.68
C LEU A 222 -2.37 4.52 -8.34
N VAL A 223 -3.67 4.34 -8.56
CA VAL A 223 -4.54 5.37 -9.14
C VAL A 223 -5.42 5.96 -8.04
N PHE A 224 -5.35 7.27 -7.86
CA PHE A 224 -6.27 8.01 -6.99
C PHE A 224 -7.31 8.75 -7.82
N VAL A 225 -8.54 8.77 -7.32
CA VAL A 225 -9.64 9.57 -7.89
C VAL A 225 -10.37 10.28 -6.75
N GLY A 226 -10.54 11.59 -6.84
CA GLY A 226 -11.30 12.33 -5.84
C GLY A 226 -10.94 13.81 -5.75
N ARG A 227 -11.87 14.61 -5.25
CA ARG A 227 -11.73 16.06 -5.14
C ARG A 227 -10.62 16.51 -4.20
N CYS A 228 -10.23 15.69 -3.21
CA CYS A 228 -9.13 16.01 -2.29
C CYS A 228 -7.77 16.14 -2.98
N LEU A 229 -7.60 15.60 -4.20
CA LEU A 229 -6.33 15.64 -4.92
C LEU A 229 -5.94 17.06 -5.39
N GLU A 230 -6.92 17.95 -5.58
CA GLU A 230 -6.72 19.36 -6.00
C GLU A 230 -7.43 20.34 -5.06
N ALA A 231 -7.57 19.99 -3.78
CA ALA A 231 -8.18 20.85 -2.80
C ALA A 231 -7.34 22.14 -2.61
N GLU A 232 -7.86 23.28 -3.06
CA GLU A 232 -7.25 24.60 -2.87
C GLU A 232 -8.12 25.51 -1.99
N ASN A 233 -9.44 25.47 -2.18
CA ASN A 233 -10.41 26.26 -1.42
C ASN A 233 -11.35 25.29 -0.69
N PHE A 234 -11.08 25.01 0.57
CA PHE A 234 -11.89 24.14 1.41
C PHE A 234 -12.08 24.75 2.80
N GLU A 235 -13.11 24.32 3.50
CA GLU A 235 -13.35 24.74 4.87
C GLU A 235 -12.27 24.20 5.80
N GLU A 236 -11.64 25.08 6.59
CA GLU A 236 -10.68 24.65 7.59
C GLU A 236 -11.36 23.82 8.68
N SER A 237 -10.66 22.79 9.14
CA SER A 237 -11.13 21.99 10.28
C SER A 237 -11.29 22.87 11.52
N ALA A 238 -12.44 22.80 12.18
CA ALA A 238 -12.65 23.45 13.46
C ALA A 238 -11.62 23.03 14.54
N LEU A 239 -10.87 21.97 14.29
CA LEU A 239 -9.88 21.42 15.20
C LEU A 239 -8.87 22.45 15.73
N TYR A 240 -8.49 23.42 14.88
CA TYR A 240 -7.56 24.51 15.20
C TYR A 240 -8.24 25.86 15.39
N SER A 241 -9.56 25.95 15.23
CA SER A 241 -10.34 27.15 15.45
C SER A 241 -10.20 27.62 16.92
N THR A 242 -10.18 28.95 17.11
CA THR A 242 -10.17 29.59 18.43
C THR A 242 -11.45 29.31 19.22
N GLU A 243 -12.55 29.07 18.53
CA GLU A 243 -13.87 28.79 19.11
C GLU A 243 -14.02 27.32 19.55
N TYR A 244 -13.17 26.41 19.02
CA TYR A 244 -13.21 24.99 19.36
C TYR A 244 -12.57 24.72 20.72
N ARG A 245 -13.38 24.44 21.73
CA ARG A 245 -12.93 24.08 23.08
C ARG A 245 -12.30 22.69 23.09
N ARG A 246 -10.98 22.62 23.27
CA ARG A 246 -10.25 21.36 23.50
C ARG A 246 -10.01 21.14 24.98
N ARG A 247 -10.11 19.88 25.43
CA ARG A 247 -9.83 19.47 26.81
C ARG A 247 -8.50 19.99 27.38
N PHE A 248 -7.50 20.25 26.51
CA PHE A 248 -6.16 20.68 26.91
C PHE A 248 -5.86 22.15 26.57
N ARG A 249 -6.76 22.91 25.89
CA ARG A 249 -6.57 24.34 25.66
C ARG A 249 -6.91 25.21 26.86
N ASP A 250 -7.82 24.76 27.72
CA ASP A 250 -8.22 25.48 28.92
C ASP A 250 -7.20 25.37 30.07
N ALA A 251 -6.20 24.49 29.98
CA ALA A 251 -5.17 24.32 31.01
C ALA A 251 -4.12 25.45 31.07
N ASN A 252 -4.05 26.32 30.04
CA ASN A 252 -3.13 27.45 29.96
C ASN A 252 -3.79 28.81 30.18
N ALA A 253 -5.06 28.86 30.51
CA ALA A 253 -5.77 30.07 30.90
C ALA A 253 -5.82 30.21 32.43
N ARG A 254 -4.65 30.13 33.07
CA ARG A 254 -4.44 30.52 34.48
C ARG A 254 -3.28 31.48 34.60
#